data_526bcb1524c13e7330762d055a647fcb
#
_entry.id   526bcb1524c13e7330762d055a647fcb
#
_cell.length_a   1.000
_cell.length_b   1.000
_cell.length_c   1.000
_cell.angle_alpha   90.00
_cell.angle_beta   90.00
_cell.angle_gamma   90.00
#
_symmetry.space_group_name_H-M   'P 1'
#
loop_
_entity.id
_entity.type
_entity.pdbx_description
1 polymer ?
#
loop_
_entity_poly.entity_id
_entity_poly.type
_entity_poly.pdbx_seq_one_letter_code
_entity_poly.pdbx_strand_id
1 'polypeptide(L)'
;VSVIAPPKSPPLSELTGRQWQWIAGGAMMTLATMPGQTNFIAQFNTALRTEFGLTHGQFGGFYTLATLASASVLVFAGILADKFPARRLAIICMLGLAATALIMAGAGHVAILVLALAMLRFFGQGMLSHVAMTTMSRWFNRFRGRALSFAGLGFTLGDAVLPFVLTVSILAFGWRNVWAGAAAMLVGLVIPAIWFLLRDPPEGRKGRPVIANPDGAGMLKPTGLQWTRSRVLRDPLFYLLLPGIMAPPAVGTLYVFHQAHLTEVKGWDLTVFTAMFPFLSLSVAISSIFAGFLVDRLGAWRLMPFVLLPLAVASLILGTLAPIWSMPIAFICIGLTQGMTNPVVGALWAEIYGTAHIGAVRSLVTAALVAASALGPGIAGFLIDTGAPITVQTFGYAAYCVLGSLLYLGLQAAMSRRVATIS
;
A
#
# COMPACT_ATOMS: atom_id res chain seq x y z
N VAL A 1 32.47 7.06 24.65
CA VAL A 1 30.99 7.00 24.71
C VAL A 1 30.61 5.58 24.38
N SER A 2 30.24 4.78 25.39
CA SER A 2 29.78 3.41 25.24
C SER A 2 28.48 3.44 24.44
N VAL A 3 28.49 2.93 23.21
CA VAL A 3 27.31 2.68 22.40
C VAL A 3 26.50 1.60 23.13
N ILE A 4 25.44 1.99 23.83
CA ILE A 4 24.49 1.04 24.39
C ILE A 4 23.83 0.35 23.18
N ALA A 5 24.18 -0.92 22.97
CA ALA A 5 23.55 -1.72 21.94
C ALA A 5 22.03 -1.73 22.16
N PRO A 6 21.22 -1.54 21.11
CA PRO A 6 19.76 -1.58 21.25
C PRO A 6 19.36 -2.91 21.90
N PRO A 7 18.36 -2.90 22.81
CA PRO A 7 17.93 -4.10 23.49
C PRO A 7 17.58 -5.17 22.46
N LYS A 8 18.18 -6.37 22.60
CA LYS A 8 17.91 -7.51 21.70
C LYS A 8 16.40 -7.74 21.64
N SER A 9 15.84 -7.75 20.45
CA SER A 9 14.42 -8.05 20.27
C SER A 9 14.13 -9.44 20.84
N PRO A 10 13.08 -9.58 21.68
CA PRO A 10 12.77 -10.84 22.36
C PRO A 10 12.52 -11.98 21.34
N PRO A 11 12.86 -13.24 21.65
CA PRO A 11 12.64 -14.34 20.71
C PRO A 11 11.14 -14.59 20.45
N LEU A 12 10.79 -15.10 19.27
CA LEU A 12 9.38 -15.40 18.91
C LEU A 12 8.73 -16.45 19.80
N SER A 13 9.54 -17.31 20.44
CA SER A 13 9.07 -18.32 21.40
C SER A 13 8.41 -17.74 22.65
N GLU A 14 8.61 -16.46 22.95
CA GLU A 14 7.94 -15.76 24.05
C GLU A 14 6.51 -15.34 23.71
N LEU A 15 6.08 -15.41 22.45
CA LEU A 15 4.70 -15.12 22.05
C LEU A 15 3.77 -16.24 22.53
N THR A 16 2.74 -15.88 23.27
CA THR A 16 1.70 -16.82 23.71
C THR A 16 0.81 -17.25 22.54
N GLY A 17 0.15 -18.41 22.66
CA GLY A 17 -0.80 -18.89 21.64
C GLY A 17 -1.91 -17.86 21.37
N ARG A 18 -2.37 -17.11 22.39
CA ARG A 18 -3.34 -16.03 22.23
C ARG A 18 -2.80 -14.84 21.43
N GLN A 19 -1.55 -14.47 21.62
CA GLN A 19 -0.90 -13.41 20.83
C GLN A 19 -0.76 -13.81 19.36
N TRP A 20 -0.42 -15.06 19.07
CA TRP A 20 -0.43 -15.60 17.71
C TRP A 20 -1.82 -15.57 17.08
N GLN A 21 -2.86 -15.89 17.86
CA GLN A 21 -4.25 -15.78 17.42
C GLN A 21 -4.62 -14.35 17.03
N TRP A 22 -4.21 -13.33 17.81
CA TRP A 22 -4.44 -11.92 17.48
C TRP A 22 -3.66 -11.47 16.24
N ILE A 23 -2.42 -11.93 16.08
CA ILE A 23 -1.61 -11.67 14.87
C ILE A 23 -2.29 -12.28 13.63
N ALA A 24 -2.79 -13.51 13.73
CA ALA A 24 -3.58 -14.13 12.67
C ALA A 24 -4.85 -13.34 12.35
N GLY A 25 -5.52 -12.78 13.38
CA GLY A 25 -6.62 -11.84 13.20
C GLY A 25 -6.20 -10.56 12.44
N GLY A 26 -5.02 -10.04 12.73
CA GLY A 26 -4.42 -8.93 12.00
C GLY A 26 -4.18 -9.26 10.52
N ALA A 27 -3.61 -10.43 10.24
CA ALA A 27 -3.38 -10.91 8.87
C ALA A 27 -4.70 -11.16 8.11
N MET A 28 -5.70 -11.70 8.80
CA MET A 28 -7.04 -11.87 8.22
C MET A 28 -7.71 -10.53 7.92
N MET A 29 -7.57 -9.52 8.80
CA MET A 29 -8.10 -8.17 8.53
C MET A 29 -7.44 -7.55 7.30
N THR A 30 -6.11 -7.65 7.15
CA THR A 30 -5.42 -7.11 5.99
C THR A 30 -5.77 -7.86 4.70
N LEU A 31 -5.93 -9.18 4.75
CA LEU A 31 -6.46 -9.96 3.62
C LEU A 31 -7.89 -9.55 3.27
N ALA A 32 -8.75 -9.30 4.26
CA ALA A 32 -10.12 -8.86 4.04
C ALA A 32 -10.26 -7.47 3.40
N THR A 33 -9.18 -6.68 3.37
CA THR A 33 -9.18 -5.39 2.66
C THR A 33 -9.18 -5.51 1.14
N MET A 34 -8.84 -6.69 0.62
CA MET A 34 -8.57 -6.92 -0.80
C MET A 34 -9.64 -6.37 -1.74
N PRO A 35 -10.96 -6.53 -1.52
CA PRO A 35 -11.97 -5.97 -2.40
C PRO A 35 -11.89 -4.45 -2.59
N GLY A 36 -11.26 -3.73 -1.66
CA GLY A 36 -10.99 -2.29 -1.77
C GLY A 36 -9.60 -1.94 -2.31
N GLN A 37 -8.73 -2.92 -2.54
CA GLN A 37 -7.38 -2.68 -3.07
C GLN A 37 -7.37 -2.54 -4.58
N THR A 38 -6.41 -1.78 -5.10
CA THR A 38 -6.26 -1.54 -6.54
C THR A 38 -6.09 -2.84 -7.31
N ASN A 39 -5.29 -3.78 -6.80
CA ASN A 39 -5.00 -5.06 -7.44
C ASN A 39 -6.26 -5.91 -7.64
N PHE A 40 -7.22 -5.82 -6.73
CA PHE A 40 -8.51 -6.50 -6.84
C PHE A 40 -9.42 -5.80 -7.86
N ILE A 41 -9.64 -4.48 -7.71
CA ILE A 41 -10.52 -3.68 -8.58
C ILE A 41 -10.04 -3.73 -10.03
N ALA A 42 -8.74 -3.74 -10.27
CA ALA A 42 -8.13 -3.77 -11.59
C ALA A 42 -8.50 -5.02 -12.41
N GLN A 43 -8.80 -6.15 -11.76
CA GLN A 43 -9.23 -7.37 -12.47
C GLN A 43 -10.58 -7.19 -13.18
N PHE A 44 -11.40 -6.27 -12.72
CA PHE A 44 -12.72 -5.97 -13.28
C PHE A 44 -12.69 -4.84 -14.32
N ASN A 45 -11.53 -4.24 -14.61
CA ASN A 45 -11.37 -3.06 -15.44
C ASN A 45 -12.06 -3.25 -16.81
N THR A 46 -11.70 -4.29 -17.56
CA THR A 46 -12.27 -4.54 -18.88
C THR A 46 -13.78 -4.79 -18.82
N ALA A 47 -14.23 -5.64 -17.88
CA ALA A 47 -15.65 -5.96 -17.73
C ALA A 47 -16.49 -4.72 -17.41
N LEU A 48 -16.04 -3.90 -16.47
CA LEU A 48 -16.73 -2.66 -16.07
C LEU A 48 -16.72 -1.63 -17.20
N ARG A 49 -15.60 -1.45 -17.87
CA ARG A 49 -15.53 -0.50 -19.00
C ARG A 49 -16.45 -0.91 -20.15
N THR A 50 -16.43 -2.18 -20.51
CA THR A 50 -17.31 -2.70 -21.59
C THR A 50 -18.79 -2.56 -21.22
N GLU A 51 -19.17 -2.93 -20.01
CA GLU A 51 -20.55 -2.85 -19.53
C GLU A 51 -21.11 -1.42 -19.52
N PHE A 52 -20.30 -0.46 -19.06
CA PHE A 52 -20.73 0.94 -18.91
C PHE A 52 -20.31 1.85 -20.08
N GLY A 53 -19.72 1.30 -21.15
CA GLY A 53 -19.26 2.06 -22.31
C GLY A 53 -18.20 3.11 -21.99
N LEU A 54 -17.29 2.83 -21.05
CA LEU A 54 -16.29 3.79 -20.55
C LEU A 54 -14.96 3.66 -21.30
N THR A 55 -14.34 4.80 -21.59
CA THR A 55 -12.96 4.86 -22.06
C THR A 55 -11.97 4.55 -20.93
N HIS A 56 -10.68 4.36 -21.25
CA HIS A 56 -9.63 4.14 -20.26
C HIS A 56 -9.48 5.35 -19.34
N GLY A 57 -9.50 6.57 -19.87
CA GLY A 57 -9.40 7.81 -19.13
C GLY A 57 -10.61 8.07 -18.25
N GLN A 58 -11.84 7.79 -18.75
CA GLN A 58 -13.05 7.94 -17.94
C GLN A 58 -13.03 7.02 -16.72
N PHE A 59 -12.74 5.73 -16.91
CA PHE A 59 -12.70 4.78 -15.79
C PHE A 59 -11.55 5.09 -14.83
N GLY A 60 -10.35 5.43 -15.34
CA GLY A 60 -9.22 5.88 -14.53
C GLY A 60 -9.53 7.17 -13.76
N GLY A 61 -10.23 8.13 -14.38
CA GLY A 61 -10.69 9.38 -13.77
C GLY A 61 -11.70 9.12 -12.63
N PHE A 62 -12.68 8.26 -12.85
CA PHE A 62 -13.63 7.85 -11.80
C PHE A 62 -12.95 7.15 -10.63
N TYR A 63 -11.99 6.26 -10.92
CA TYR A 63 -11.18 5.62 -9.89
C TYR A 63 -10.36 6.64 -9.08
N THR A 64 -9.76 7.63 -9.76
CA THR A 64 -9.03 8.74 -9.13
C THR A 64 -9.93 9.53 -8.18
N LEU A 65 -11.11 9.99 -8.68
CA LEU A 65 -12.08 10.73 -7.88
C LEU A 65 -12.56 9.92 -6.67
N ALA A 66 -12.91 8.65 -6.87
CA ALA A 66 -13.35 7.74 -5.83
C ALA A 66 -12.27 7.55 -4.74
N THR A 67 -11.01 7.39 -5.16
CA THR A 67 -9.88 7.23 -4.23
C THR A 67 -9.61 8.50 -3.43
N LEU A 68 -9.60 9.67 -4.07
CA LEU A 68 -9.39 10.95 -3.38
C LEU A 68 -10.54 11.28 -2.43
N ALA A 69 -11.79 11.03 -2.82
CA ALA A 69 -12.96 11.20 -1.97
C ALA A 69 -12.86 10.28 -0.73
N SER A 70 -12.53 9.01 -0.93
CA SER A 70 -12.29 8.05 0.15
C SER A 70 -11.20 8.52 1.13
N ALA A 71 -10.08 9.00 0.60
CA ALA A 71 -8.95 9.48 1.41
C ALA A 71 -9.35 10.72 2.23
N SER A 72 -10.14 11.63 1.66
CA SER A 72 -10.64 12.84 2.35
C SER A 72 -11.53 12.46 3.54
N VAL A 73 -12.45 11.50 3.35
CA VAL A 73 -13.31 11.00 4.43
C VAL A 73 -12.50 10.27 5.51
N LEU A 74 -11.47 9.50 5.11
CA LEU A 74 -10.62 8.75 6.03
C LEU A 74 -9.87 9.65 7.03
N VAL A 75 -9.50 10.86 6.63
CA VAL A 75 -8.84 11.84 7.54
C VAL A 75 -9.68 12.10 8.79
N PHE A 76 -11.00 12.14 8.66
CA PHE A 76 -11.93 12.35 9.78
C PHE A 76 -12.34 11.02 10.43
N ALA A 77 -12.59 9.99 9.64
CA ALA A 77 -13.04 8.70 10.12
C ALA A 77 -11.95 7.89 10.83
N GLY A 78 -10.67 8.15 10.55
CA GLY A 78 -9.54 7.43 11.15
C GLY A 78 -9.52 7.46 12.68
N ILE A 79 -10.04 8.54 13.28
CA ILE A 79 -10.16 8.67 14.75
C ILE A 79 -11.09 7.61 15.37
N LEU A 80 -11.97 6.98 14.59
CA LEU A 80 -12.85 5.92 15.08
C LEU A 80 -12.05 4.70 15.54
N ALA A 81 -10.88 4.43 14.94
CA ALA A 81 -9.99 3.36 15.37
C ALA A 81 -9.45 3.58 16.79
N ASP A 82 -9.44 4.84 17.28
CA ASP A 82 -9.04 5.19 18.64
C ASP A 82 -10.19 5.09 19.65
N LYS A 83 -11.44 5.28 19.18
CA LYS A 83 -12.62 5.38 20.04
C LYS A 83 -13.37 4.06 20.20
N PHE A 84 -13.31 3.18 19.22
CA PHE A 84 -14.08 1.93 19.22
C PHE A 84 -13.18 0.70 19.40
N PRO A 85 -13.70 -0.39 20.02
CA PRO A 85 -13.01 -1.67 20.08
C PRO A 85 -12.69 -2.19 18.68
N ALA A 86 -11.43 -2.61 18.46
CA ALA A 86 -10.91 -3.04 17.16
C ALA A 86 -11.80 -4.07 16.47
N ARG A 87 -12.25 -5.12 17.22
CA ARG A 87 -13.12 -6.16 16.69
C ARG A 87 -14.44 -5.62 16.14
N ARG A 88 -15.10 -4.72 16.88
CA ARG A 88 -16.40 -4.14 16.43
C ARG A 88 -16.22 -3.29 15.20
N LEU A 89 -15.20 -2.44 15.20
CA LEU A 89 -14.92 -1.55 14.07
C LEU A 89 -14.52 -2.33 12.82
N ALA A 90 -13.70 -3.39 12.97
CA ALA A 90 -13.35 -4.27 11.85
C ALA A 90 -14.59 -4.94 11.24
N ILE A 91 -15.51 -5.48 12.07
CA ILE A 91 -16.75 -6.10 11.59
C ILE A 91 -17.64 -5.08 10.88
N ILE A 92 -17.78 -3.87 11.41
CA ILE A 92 -18.55 -2.79 10.75
C ILE A 92 -17.95 -2.46 9.38
N CYS A 93 -16.62 -2.34 9.29
CA CYS A 93 -15.95 -2.10 8.02
C CYS A 93 -16.14 -3.25 7.02
N MET A 94 -16.09 -4.51 7.48
CA MET A 94 -16.31 -5.69 6.64
C MET A 94 -17.77 -5.80 6.18
N LEU A 95 -18.75 -5.47 7.02
CA LEU A 95 -20.15 -5.39 6.62
C LEU A 95 -20.38 -4.28 5.59
N GLY A 96 -19.76 -3.10 5.80
CA GLY A 96 -19.76 -2.02 4.82
C GLY A 96 -19.14 -2.44 3.49
N LEU A 97 -18.03 -3.17 3.55
CA LEU A 97 -17.34 -3.70 2.37
C LEU A 97 -18.20 -4.76 1.63
N ALA A 98 -18.83 -5.66 2.37
CA ALA A 98 -19.75 -6.67 1.80
C ALA A 98 -21.00 -6.03 1.18
N ALA A 99 -21.61 -5.06 1.86
CA ALA A 99 -22.73 -4.30 1.30
C ALA A 99 -22.31 -3.57 0.01
N THR A 100 -21.12 -2.97 0.00
CA THR A 100 -20.59 -2.30 -1.18
C THR A 100 -20.30 -3.27 -2.32
N ALA A 101 -19.79 -4.47 -2.04
CA ALA A 101 -19.60 -5.52 -3.03
C ALA A 101 -20.93 -5.96 -3.68
N LEU A 102 -22.03 -6.02 -2.90
CA LEU A 102 -23.38 -6.27 -3.43
C LEU A 102 -23.89 -5.09 -4.27
N ILE A 103 -23.65 -3.84 -3.84
CA ILE A 103 -23.95 -2.65 -4.64
C ILE A 103 -23.20 -2.68 -5.97
N MET A 104 -21.91 -3.06 -5.94
CA MET A 104 -21.11 -3.23 -7.15
C MET A 104 -21.67 -4.32 -8.06
N ALA A 105 -22.06 -5.49 -7.51
CA ALA A 105 -22.67 -6.58 -8.26
C ALA A 105 -23.99 -6.16 -8.92
N GLY A 106 -24.78 -5.33 -8.26
CA GLY A 106 -26.06 -4.80 -8.76
C GLY A 106 -25.95 -3.49 -9.55
N ALA A 107 -24.74 -2.95 -9.77
CA ALA A 107 -24.56 -1.66 -10.44
C ALA A 107 -25.11 -1.71 -11.88
N GLY A 108 -26.08 -0.86 -12.18
CA GLY A 108 -26.67 -0.67 -13.51
C GLY A 108 -26.43 0.73 -14.09
N HIS A 109 -25.77 1.61 -13.34
CA HIS A 109 -25.49 2.99 -13.77
C HIS A 109 -24.13 3.46 -13.29
N VAL A 110 -23.46 4.28 -14.10
CA VAL A 110 -22.09 4.80 -13.82
C VAL A 110 -22.01 5.50 -12.45
N ALA A 111 -23.03 6.25 -12.04
CA ALA A 111 -23.02 6.91 -10.72
C ALA A 111 -22.97 5.92 -9.56
N ILE A 112 -23.67 4.76 -9.69
CA ILE A 112 -23.61 3.68 -8.69
C ILE A 112 -22.21 3.04 -8.70
N LEU A 113 -21.63 2.83 -9.87
CA LEU A 113 -20.27 2.33 -10.01
C LEU A 113 -19.26 3.23 -9.28
N VAL A 114 -19.30 4.55 -9.52
CA VAL A 114 -18.39 5.52 -8.90
C VAL A 114 -18.57 5.54 -7.37
N LEU A 115 -19.83 5.53 -6.90
CA LEU A 115 -20.13 5.46 -5.47
C LEU A 115 -19.59 4.15 -4.86
N ALA A 116 -19.82 3.02 -5.51
CA ALA A 116 -19.30 1.72 -5.06
C ALA A 116 -17.77 1.71 -5.02
N LEU A 117 -17.09 2.26 -6.03
CA LEU A 117 -15.62 2.42 -6.01
C LEU A 117 -15.16 3.24 -4.81
N ALA A 118 -15.82 4.39 -4.52
CA ALA A 118 -15.45 5.22 -3.37
C ALA A 118 -15.65 4.49 -2.04
N MET A 119 -16.76 3.77 -1.89
CA MET A 119 -17.05 2.98 -0.69
C MET A 119 -16.10 1.77 -0.53
N LEU A 120 -15.77 1.04 -1.61
CA LEU A 120 -14.75 -0.03 -1.60
C LEU A 120 -13.40 0.50 -1.13
N ARG A 121 -12.97 1.64 -1.68
CA ARG A 121 -11.73 2.31 -1.29
C ARG A 121 -11.76 2.74 0.17
N PHE A 122 -12.88 3.29 0.63
CA PHE A 122 -13.04 3.73 2.01
C PHE A 122 -13.04 2.57 3.01
N PHE A 123 -13.93 1.59 2.84
CA PHE A 123 -14.04 0.50 3.81
C PHE A 123 -12.87 -0.48 3.74
N GLY A 124 -12.40 -0.84 2.53
CA GLY A 124 -11.32 -1.81 2.33
C GLY A 124 -9.95 -1.20 2.51
N GLN A 125 -9.46 -0.45 1.54
CA GLN A 125 -8.10 0.09 1.57
C GLN A 125 -7.91 1.11 2.71
N GLY A 126 -8.90 1.95 2.98
CA GLY A 126 -8.84 2.99 4.00
C GLY A 126 -9.02 2.44 5.40
N MET A 127 -10.28 2.33 5.83
CA MET A 127 -10.63 2.07 7.24
C MET A 127 -10.16 0.71 7.74
N LEU A 128 -10.41 -0.38 7.02
CA LEU A 128 -10.07 -1.72 7.51
C LEU A 128 -8.55 -1.91 7.60
N SER A 129 -7.79 -1.40 6.62
CA SER A 129 -6.31 -1.37 6.69
C SER A 129 -5.82 -0.56 7.88
N HIS A 130 -6.43 0.61 8.11
CA HIS A 130 -6.09 1.48 9.25
C HIS A 130 -6.39 0.79 10.59
N VAL A 131 -7.55 0.17 10.73
CA VAL A 131 -7.93 -0.61 11.92
C VAL A 131 -6.95 -1.75 12.17
N ALA A 132 -6.60 -2.54 11.13
CA ALA A 132 -5.68 -3.66 11.26
C ALA A 132 -4.31 -3.22 11.79
N MET A 133 -3.69 -2.23 11.14
CA MET A 133 -2.35 -1.75 11.50
C MET A 133 -2.32 -1.02 12.84
N THR A 134 -3.35 -0.21 13.14
CA THR A 134 -3.46 0.48 14.43
C THR A 134 -3.63 -0.52 15.57
N THR A 135 -4.47 -1.54 15.39
CA THR A 135 -4.71 -2.60 16.37
C THR A 135 -3.42 -3.35 16.70
N MET A 136 -2.70 -3.82 15.67
CA MET A 136 -1.43 -4.53 15.86
C MET A 136 -0.38 -3.63 16.53
N SER A 137 -0.32 -2.36 16.15
CA SER A 137 0.60 -1.41 16.77
C SER A 137 0.30 -1.15 18.25
N ARG A 138 -0.96 -1.21 18.69
CA ARG A 138 -1.39 -0.97 20.08
C ARG A 138 -1.28 -2.21 20.96
N TRP A 139 -1.66 -3.38 20.42
CA TRP A 139 -1.71 -4.61 21.20
C TRP A 139 -0.32 -5.19 21.47
N PHE A 140 0.67 -4.83 20.65
CA PHE A 140 2.02 -5.37 20.71
C PHE A 140 3.08 -4.28 20.91
N ASN A 141 3.36 -3.87 22.15
CA ASN A 141 4.42 -2.90 22.42
C ASN A 141 5.81 -3.50 22.19
N ARG A 142 6.11 -4.61 22.85
CA ARG A 142 7.42 -5.29 22.80
C ARG A 142 7.69 -5.98 21.45
N PHE A 143 6.64 -6.46 20.77
CA PHE A 143 6.72 -7.18 19.48
C PHE A 143 6.12 -6.39 18.31
N ARG A 144 5.96 -5.06 18.45
CA ARG A 144 5.23 -4.21 17.49
C ARG A 144 5.65 -4.43 16.04
N GLY A 145 6.96 -4.38 15.75
CA GLY A 145 7.47 -4.54 14.38
C GLY A 145 7.08 -5.89 13.79
N ARG A 146 7.24 -6.97 14.55
CA ARG A 146 6.90 -8.33 14.10
C ARG A 146 5.40 -8.52 13.94
N ALA A 147 4.59 -8.02 14.88
CA ALA A 147 3.14 -8.11 14.77
C ALA A 147 2.62 -7.36 13.53
N LEU A 148 3.17 -6.19 13.23
CA LEU A 148 2.85 -5.44 12.01
C LEU A 148 3.31 -6.17 10.74
N SER A 149 4.51 -6.77 10.76
CA SER A 149 5.01 -7.55 9.61
C SER A 149 4.16 -8.79 9.35
N PHE A 150 3.85 -9.58 10.36
CA PHE A 150 3.00 -10.77 10.20
C PHE A 150 1.57 -10.40 9.79
N ALA A 151 1.00 -9.34 10.37
CA ALA A 151 -0.30 -8.85 9.91
C ALA A 151 -0.25 -8.39 8.45
N GLY A 152 0.84 -7.77 8.01
CA GLY A 152 1.06 -7.37 6.62
C GLY A 152 1.10 -8.52 5.62
N LEU A 153 1.39 -9.76 6.06
CA LEU A 153 1.37 -10.94 5.17
C LEU A 153 0.00 -11.17 4.53
N GLY A 154 -1.10 -10.70 5.14
CA GLY A 154 -2.42 -10.78 4.52
C GLY A 154 -2.50 -9.96 3.23
N PHE A 155 -1.90 -8.76 3.18
CA PHE A 155 -1.79 -8.00 1.92
C PHE A 155 -0.97 -8.77 0.89
N THR A 156 0.21 -9.25 1.29
CA THR A 156 1.13 -9.97 0.39
C THR A 156 0.49 -11.24 -0.19
N LEU A 157 -0.23 -12.00 0.64
CA LEU A 157 -0.94 -13.20 0.20
C LEU A 157 -2.08 -12.85 -0.76
N GLY A 158 -2.86 -11.80 -0.42
CA GLY A 158 -3.94 -11.31 -1.27
C GLY A 158 -3.41 -10.87 -2.64
N ASP A 159 -2.36 -10.06 -2.67
CA ASP A 159 -1.74 -9.58 -3.90
C ASP A 159 -1.09 -10.70 -4.72
N ALA A 160 -0.58 -11.76 -4.08
CA ALA A 160 0.03 -12.88 -4.79
C ALA A 160 -1.01 -13.80 -5.45
N VAL A 161 -2.13 -14.05 -4.78
CA VAL A 161 -3.06 -15.13 -5.15
C VAL A 161 -4.32 -14.62 -5.85
N LEU A 162 -4.91 -13.53 -5.33
CA LEU A 162 -6.22 -13.09 -5.80
C LEU A 162 -6.26 -12.62 -7.26
N PRO A 163 -5.24 -11.96 -7.84
CA PRO A 163 -5.29 -11.58 -9.25
C PRO A 163 -5.59 -12.76 -10.17
N PHE A 164 -4.90 -13.88 -9.99
CA PHE A 164 -5.13 -15.10 -10.77
C PHE A 164 -6.52 -15.70 -10.48
N VAL A 165 -6.85 -15.88 -9.19
CA VAL A 165 -8.15 -16.46 -8.79
C VAL A 165 -9.30 -15.63 -9.34
N LEU A 166 -9.23 -14.31 -9.26
CA LEU A 166 -10.27 -13.41 -9.77
C LEU A 166 -10.38 -13.47 -11.29
N THR A 167 -9.26 -13.47 -12.02
CA THR A 167 -9.29 -13.57 -13.47
C THR A 167 -10.03 -14.85 -13.92
N VAL A 168 -9.66 -16.00 -13.36
CA VAL A 168 -10.34 -17.28 -13.65
C VAL A 168 -11.81 -17.25 -13.22
N SER A 169 -12.11 -16.69 -12.06
CA SER A 169 -13.49 -16.61 -11.55
C SER A 169 -14.37 -15.69 -12.40
N ILE A 170 -13.84 -14.56 -12.85
CA ILE A 170 -14.56 -13.62 -13.73
C ILE A 170 -14.91 -14.28 -15.07
N LEU A 171 -13.96 -15.04 -15.65
CA LEU A 171 -14.19 -15.78 -16.88
C LEU A 171 -15.23 -16.89 -16.72
N ALA A 172 -15.23 -17.59 -15.56
CA ALA A 172 -16.12 -18.71 -15.32
C ALA A 172 -17.55 -18.28 -14.92
N PHE A 173 -17.65 -17.26 -14.04
CA PHE A 173 -18.92 -16.92 -13.37
C PHE A 173 -19.44 -15.52 -13.74
N GLY A 174 -18.66 -14.72 -14.45
CA GLY A 174 -18.96 -13.32 -14.72
C GLY A 174 -18.68 -12.41 -13.51
N TRP A 175 -18.37 -11.15 -13.80
CA TRP A 175 -17.89 -10.19 -12.80
C TRP A 175 -18.92 -9.88 -11.67
N ARG A 176 -20.22 -9.87 -11.98
CA ARG A 176 -21.29 -9.61 -10.99
C ARG A 176 -21.35 -10.70 -9.92
N ASN A 177 -21.29 -11.98 -10.34
CA ASN A 177 -21.31 -13.11 -9.44
C ASN A 177 -20.05 -13.20 -8.58
N VAL A 178 -18.90 -12.78 -9.11
CA VAL A 178 -17.64 -12.72 -8.33
C VAL A 178 -17.74 -11.68 -7.22
N TRP A 179 -18.33 -10.50 -7.47
CA TRP A 179 -18.59 -9.52 -6.41
C TRP A 179 -19.59 -10.01 -5.37
N ALA A 180 -20.67 -10.67 -5.79
CA ALA A 180 -21.61 -11.28 -4.88
C ALA A 180 -20.95 -12.40 -4.03
N GLY A 181 -20.11 -13.22 -4.65
CA GLY A 181 -19.31 -14.24 -3.99
C GLY A 181 -18.33 -13.65 -2.96
N ALA A 182 -17.69 -12.53 -3.29
CA ALA A 182 -16.80 -11.81 -2.37
C ALA A 182 -17.58 -11.30 -1.13
N ALA A 183 -18.78 -10.77 -1.32
CA ALA A 183 -19.67 -10.36 -0.22
C ALA A 183 -20.06 -11.56 0.64
N ALA A 184 -20.47 -12.67 0.02
CA ALA A 184 -20.85 -13.91 0.74
C ALA A 184 -19.65 -14.47 1.54
N MET A 185 -18.45 -14.47 0.97
CA MET A 185 -17.23 -14.91 1.66
C MET A 185 -16.88 -14.00 2.85
N LEU A 186 -17.00 -12.68 2.69
CA LEU A 186 -16.78 -11.73 3.79
C LEU A 186 -17.74 -12.01 4.96
N VAL A 187 -19.03 -12.17 4.68
CA VAL A 187 -20.05 -12.37 5.73
C VAL A 187 -20.01 -13.78 6.30
N GLY A 188 -19.91 -14.80 5.44
CA GLY A 188 -20.03 -16.21 5.85
C GLY A 188 -18.76 -16.82 6.44
N LEU A 189 -17.59 -16.33 6.04
CA LEU A 189 -16.31 -16.89 6.47
C LEU A 189 -15.44 -15.89 7.25
N VAL A 190 -15.21 -14.71 6.69
CA VAL A 190 -14.19 -13.78 7.23
C VAL A 190 -14.67 -13.13 8.53
N ILE A 191 -15.93 -12.66 8.60
CA ILE A 191 -16.48 -12.05 9.82
C ILE A 191 -16.53 -13.04 10.99
N PRO A 192 -17.03 -14.30 10.84
CA PRO A 192 -16.94 -15.30 11.89
C PRO A 192 -15.50 -15.60 12.32
N ALA A 193 -14.56 -15.71 11.36
CA ALA A 193 -13.15 -15.92 11.67
C ALA A 193 -12.59 -14.76 12.50
N ILE A 194 -12.85 -13.51 12.13
CA ILE A 194 -12.43 -12.33 12.90
C ILE A 194 -13.09 -12.28 14.27
N TRP A 195 -14.37 -12.64 14.38
CA TRP A 195 -15.05 -12.73 15.66
C TRP A 195 -14.35 -13.69 16.62
N PHE A 196 -13.88 -14.82 16.10
CA PHE A 196 -13.13 -15.82 16.87
C PHE A 196 -11.68 -15.39 17.14
N LEU A 197 -10.96 -14.91 16.12
CA LEU A 197 -9.54 -14.57 16.23
C LEU A 197 -9.29 -13.36 17.15
N LEU A 198 -10.18 -12.36 17.13
CA LEU A 198 -10.06 -11.17 17.97
C LEU A 198 -10.90 -11.24 19.26
N ARG A 199 -11.23 -12.44 19.74
CA ARG A 199 -11.88 -12.58 21.04
C ARG A 199 -10.90 -12.22 22.17
N ASP A 200 -11.45 -11.75 23.31
CA ASP A 200 -10.72 -11.37 24.52
C ASP A 200 -9.53 -10.42 24.23
N PRO A 201 -9.79 -9.27 23.62
CA PRO A 201 -8.74 -8.34 23.25
C PRO A 201 -8.09 -7.73 24.51
N PRO A 202 -6.78 -7.36 24.47
CA PRO A 202 -6.09 -6.76 25.59
C PRO A 202 -6.63 -5.38 25.98
N GLU A 203 -7.42 -4.74 25.12
CA GLU A 203 -8.07 -3.44 25.35
C GLU A 203 -9.25 -3.52 26.36
N GLY A 204 -9.69 -4.71 26.73
CA GLY A 204 -10.89 -4.90 27.51
C GLY A 204 -12.18 -4.51 26.76
N ARG A 205 -13.36 -4.76 27.37
CA ARG A 205 -14.67 -4.48 26.73
C ARG A 205 -14.96 -3.01 26.44
N LYS A 206 -14.22 -2.06 27.05
CA LYS A 206 -14.47 -0.61 26.96
C LYS A 206 -13.51 0.15 26.02
N GLY A 207 -12.60 -0.54 25.31
CA GLY A 207 -11.73 0.10 24.31
C GLY A 207 -10.72 1.11 24.88
N ARG A 208 -10.54 1.17 26.19
CA ARG A 208 -9.46 1.96 26.79
C ARG A 208 -8.18 1.15 26.74
N PRO A 209 -7.07 1.68 26.19
CA PRO A 209 -5.79 1.01 26.27
C PRO A 209 -5.45 0.82 27.76
N VAL A 210 -5.23 -0.42 28.17
CA VAL A 210 -4.46 -0.69 29.39
C VAL A 210 -3.04 -0.31 29.04
N ILE A 211 -2.70 0.95 29.20
CA ILE A 211 -1.33 1.43 29.19
C ILE A 211 -0.70 0.91 30.50
N ALA A 212 -0.36 -0.37 30.50
CA ALA A 212 0.74 -0.80 31.31
C ALA A 212 1.99 -0.39 30.52
N ASN A 213 2.58 0.70 30.90
CA ASN A 213 3.96 1.00 30.63
C ASN A 213 4.76 0.24 31.72
N PRO A 214 5.19 -1.03 31.52
CA PRO A 214 5.97 -1.73 32.52
C PRO A 214 7.45 -1.36 32.44
N ASP A 215 7.87 -0.82 31.31
CA ASP A 215 9.26 -0.47 31.08
C ASP A 215 9.34 1.03 30.84
N GLY A 216 9.77 1.75 31.86
CA GLY A 216 10.19 3.15 31.80
C GLY A 216 11.43 3.35 30.90
N ALA A 217 11.36 2.87 29.66
CA ALA A 217 12.19 3.35 28.59
C ALA A 217 11.77 4.79 28.35
N GLY A 218 12.35 5.68 29.14
CA GLY A 218 12.22 7.12 28.95
C GLY A 218 12.48 7.37 27.46
N MET A 219 11.54 8.04 26.81
CA MET A 219 11.82 8.62 25.50
C MET A 219 13.13 9.36 25.65
N LEU A 220 14.20 8.84 25.03
CA LEU A 220 15.43 9.60 24.87
C LEU A 220 15.01 10.94 24.30
N LYS A 221 15.25 12.02 25.04
CA LYS A 221 14.93 13.36 24.54
C LYS A 221 15.63 13.49 23.21
N PRO A 222 14.91 13.85 22.11
CA PRO A 222 15.53 13.98 20.81
C PRO A 222 16.68 14.97 20.93
N THR A 223 17.91 14.54 20.63
CA THR A 223 19.07 15.39 20.52
C THR A 223 19.09 15.97 19.11
N GLY A 224 19.46 17.22 18.97
CA GLY A 224 19.55 17.89 17.66
C GLY A 224 18.27 18.64 17.24
N LEU A 225 18.32 19.17 16.02
CA LEU A 225 17.29 20.04 15.47
C LEU A 225 16.04 19.26 15.06
N GLN A 226 14.90 19.55 15.69
CA GLN A 226 13.62 18.89 15.42
C GLN A 226 12.70 19.81 14.60
N TRP A 227 12.17 19.28 13.46
CA TRP A 227 11.35 20.05 12.54
C TRP A 227 9.87 19.85 12.79
N THR A 228 9.14 20.96 12.93
CA THR A 228 7.67 20.95 12.98
C THR A 228 7.09 20.83 11.57
N ARG A 229 5.82 20.38 11.47
CA ARG A 229 5.08 20.30 10.20
C ARG A 229 5.13 21.60 9.38
N SER A 230 4.92 22.75 10.04
CA SER A 230 4.95 24.06 9.41
C SER A 230 6.32 24.41 8.79
N ARG A 231 7.41 24.00 9.48
CA ARG A 231 8.77 24.21 8.99
C ARG A 231 9.08 23.30 7.80
N VAL A 232 8.64 22.03 7.83
CA VAL A 232 8.81 21.09 6.71
C VAL A 232 8.09 21.57 5.46
N LEU A 233 6.86 22.10 5.58
CA LEU A 233 6.10 22.66 4.46
C LEU A 233 6.76 23.91 3.83
N ARG A 234 7.74 24.51 4.47
CA ARG A 234 8.53 25.64 3.93
C ARG A 234 9.90 25.21 3.42
N ASP A 235 10.24 23.93 3.53
CA ASP A 235 11.55 23.42 3.13
C ASP A 235 11.54 23.02 1.64
N PRO A 236 12.35 23.65 0.77
CA PRO A 236 12.45 23.24 -0.63
C PRO A 236 12.88 21.78 -0.81
N LEU A 237 13.72 21.25 0.09
CA LEU A 237 14.19 19.87 0.03
C LEU A 237 13.02 18.87 0.11
N PHE A 238 11.99 19.17 0.91
CA PHE A 238 10.78 18.36 0.99
C PHE A 238 10.11 18.19 -0.37
N TYR A 239 9.88 19.30 -1.08
CA TYR A 239 9.24 19.29 -2.39
C TYR A 239 10.11 18.68 -3.50
N LEU A 240 11.44 18.85 -3.42
CA LEU A 240 12.37 18.21 -4.37
C LEU A 240 12.44 16.68 -4.21
N LEU A 241 12.20 16.17 -3.00
CA LEU A 241 12.17 14.73 -2.75
C LEU A 241 10.83 14.08 -3.14
N LEU A 242 9.71 14.80 -3.06
CA LEU A 242 8.37 14.26 -3.28
C LEU A 242 8.17 13.60 -4.66
N PRO A 243 8.54 14.21 -5.80
CA PRO A 243 8.25 13.62 -7.11
C PRO A 243 8.79 12.21 -7.25
N GLY A 244 10.04 11.96 -6.91
CA GLY A 244 10.60 10.60 -6.98
C GLY A 244 9.99 9.64 -5.96
N ILE A 245 9.62 10.10 -4.75
CA ILE A 245 8.92 9.27 -3.75
C ILE A 245 7.50 8.90 -4.24
N MET A 246 6.87 9.74 -5.04
CA MET A 246 5.56 9.50 -5.63
C MET A 246 5.60 8.55 -6.83
N ALA A 247 6.77 8.34 -7.47
CA ALA A 247 6.90 7.47 -8.64
C ALA A 247 6.46 6.00 -8.40
N PRO A 248 6.92 5.31 -7.34
CA PRO A 248 6.53 3.92 -7.12
C PRO A 248 5.01 3.71 -6.96
N PRO A 249 4.27 4.49 -6.16
CA PRO A 249 2.82 4.32 -6.06
C PRO A 249 2.08 4.76 -7.33
N ALA A 250 2.54 5.79 -8.06
CA ALA A 250 1.91 6.20 -9.30
C ALA A 250 2.09 5.16 -10.40
N VAL A 251 3.35 4.83 -10.72
CA VAL A 251 3.72 3.93 -11.82
C VAL A 251 3.33 2.48 -11.50
N GLY A 252 3.54 2.01 -10.28
CA GLY A 252 3.13 0.66 -9.88
C GLY A 252 1.62 0.46 -9.98
N THR A 253 0.83 1.45 -9.52
CA THR A 253 -0.63 1.38 -9.57
C THR A 253 -1.16 1.43 -11.00
N LEU A 254 -0.59 2.27 -11.88
CA LEU A 254 -1.05 2.35 -13.26
C LEU A 254 -0.81 1.04 -14.05
N TYR A 255 0.33 0.35 -13.85
CA TYR A 255 0.60 -0.92 -14.52
C TYR A 255 -0.40 -2.01 -14.11
N VAL A 256 -0.69 -2.09 -12.83
CA VAL A 256 -1.71 -3.03 -12.32
C VAL A 256 -3.11 -2.65 -12.80
N PHE A 257 -3.46 -1.36 -12.78
CA PHE A 257 -4.80 -0.90 -13.17
C PHE A 257 -5.08 -1.10 -14.67
N HIS A 258 -4.08 -0.87 -15.53
CA HIS A 258 -4.19 -1.05 -16.97
C HIS A 258 -3.61 -2.40 -17.48
N GLN A 259 -3.48 -3.41 -16.59
CA GLN A 259 -2.88 -4.70 -16.93
C GLN A 259 -3.59 -5.42 -18.09
N ALA A 260 -4.93 -5.37 -18.14
CA ALA A 260 -5.70 -5.98 -19.21
C ALA A 260 -5.42 -5.31 -20.57
N HIS A 261 -5.33 -3.99 -20.62
CA HIS A 261 -4.93 -3.27 -21.82
C HIS A 261 -3.47 -3.54 -22.21
N LEU A 262 -2.57 -3.60 -21.23
CA LEU A 262 -1.17 -3.95 -21.48
C LEU A 262 -1.03 -5.35 -22.10
N THR A 263 -1.76 -6.34 -21.55
CA THR A 263 -1.75 -7.71 -22.07
C THR A 263 -2.35 -7.79 -23.46
N GLU A 264 -3.42 -7.06 -23.74
CA GLU A 264 -4.03 -6.95 -25.06
C GLU A 264 -3.06 -6.38 -26.11
N VAL A 265 -2.43 -5.24 -25.83
CA VAL A 265 -1.45 -4.60 -26.71
C VAL A 265 -0.23 -5.48 -26.96
N LYS A 266 0.19 -6.29 -25.97
CA LYS A 266 1.32 -7.20 -26.06
C LYS A 266 0.97 -8.56 -26.66
N GLY A 267 -0.32 -8.86 -26.86
CA GLY A 267 -0.80 -10.19 -27.28
C GLY A 267 -0.55 -11.27 -26.20
N TRP A 268 -0.56 -10.90 -24.92
CA TRP A 268 -0.35 -11.83 -23.82
C TRP A 268 -1.67 -12.35 -23.27
N ASP A 269 -1.67 -13.61 -22.82
CA ASP A 269 -2.80 -14.15 -22.07
C ASP A 269 -2.89 -13.53 -20.68
N LEU A 270 -4.04 -12.96 -20.33
CA LEU A 270 -4.26 -12.30 -19.05
C LEU A 270 -4.19 -13.28 -17.87
N THR A 271 -4.60 -14.53 -18.06
CA THR A 271 -4.56 -15.55 -17.00
C THR A 271 -3.11 -15.91 -16.68
N VAL A 272 -2.27 -16.08 -17.71
CA VAL A 272 -0.82 -16.32 -17.54
C VAL A 272 -0.16 -15.11 -16.88
N PHE A 273 -0.52 -13.90 -17.31
CA PHE A 273 0.01 -12.67 -16.71
C PHE A 273 -0.32 -12.59 -15.20
N THR A 274 -1.58 -12.83 -14.84
CA THR A 274 -2.00 -12.76 -13.44
C THR A 274 -1.45 -13.90 -12.58
N ALA A 275 -1.13 -15.05 -13.16
CA ALA A 275 -0.43 -16.13 -12.48
C ALA A 275 1.02 -15.76 -12.06
N MET A 276 1.59 -14.68 -12.63
CA MET A 276 2.95 -14.22 -12.30
C MET A 276 3.02 -13.22 -11.13
N PHE A 277 1.89 -12.78 -10.56
CA PHE A 277 1.88 -11.88 -9.39
C PHE A 277 2.66 -12.39 -8.17
N PRO A 278 2.80 -13.70 -7.91
CA PRO A 278 3.68 -14.18 -6.86
C PRO A 278 5.13 -13.69 -6.97
N PHE A 279 5.67 -13.49 -8.18
CA PHE A 279 7.02 -12.93 -8.38
C PHE A 279 7.10 -11.48 -7.85
N LEU A 280 6.06 -10.67 -8.09
CA LEU A 280 5.95 -9.32 -7.55
C LEU A 280 5.92 -9.35 -6.02
N SER A 281 4.99 -10.13 -5.43
CA SER A 281 4.77 -10.16 -3.99
C SER A 281 5.98 -10.71 -3.23
N LEU A 282 6.62 -11.76 -3.75
CA LEU A 282 7.85 -12.33 -3.16
C LEU A 282 9.00 -11.32 -3.22
N SER A 283 9.16 -10.64 -4.35
CA SER A 283 10.18 -9.61 -4.51
C SER A 283 9.96 -8.44 -3.54
N VAL A 284 8.71 -7.98 -3.34
CA VAL A 284 8.37 -6.96 -2.33
C VAL A 284 8.80 -7.42 -0.94
N ALA A 285 8.46 -8.64 -0.54
CA ALA A 285 8.78 -9.16 0.79
C ALA A 285 10.29 -9.25 1.02
N ILE A 286 11.02 -9.85 0.07
CA ILE A 286 12.47 -10.03 0.16
C ILE A 286 13.17 -8.67 0.18
N SER A 287 12.86 -7.79 -0.76
CA SER A 287 13.51 -6.47 -0.88
C SER A 287 13.22 -5.56 0.31
N SER A 288 12.05 -5.64 0.92
CA SER A 288 11.73 -4.88 2.13
C SER A 288 12.63 -5.27 3.32
N ILE A 289 12.89 -6.57 3.49
CA ILE A 289 13.79 -7.07 4.53
C ILE A 289 15.23 -6.59 4.27
N PHE A 290 15.72 -6.78 3.04
CA PHE A 290 17.08 -6.35 2.68
C PHE A 290 17.25 -4.83 2.79
N ALA A 291 16.27 -4.06 2.36
CA ALA A 291 16.30 -2.60 2.48
C ALA A 291 16.36 -2.14 3.93
N GLY A 292 15.67 -2.81 4.86
CA GLY A 292 15.78 -2.54 6.28
C GLY A 292 17.23 -2.68 6.77
N PHE A 293 17.91 -3.80 6.45
CA PHE A 293 19.32 -3.98 6.80
C PHE A 293 20.25 -2.97 6.16
N LEU A 294 19.98 -2.58 4.90
CA LEU A 294 20.77 -1.57 4.20
C LEU A 294 20.59 -0.18 4.82
N VAL A 295 19.37 0.19 5.18
CA VAL A 295 19.06 1.44 5.89
C VAL A 295 19.84 1.52 7.20
N ASP A 296 19.84 0.45 8.00
CA ASP A 296 20.56 0.42 9.28
C ASP A 296 22.07 0.57 9.12
N ARG A 297 22.63 0.10 8.00
CA ARG A 297 24.09 0.15 7.74
C ARG A 297 24.56 1.42 7.03
N LEU A 298 23.80 1.87 6.03
CA LEU A 298 24.23 2.94 5.11
C LEU A 298 23.50 4.26 5.36
N GLY A 299 22.35 4.23 6.02
CA GLY A 299 21.40 5.34 6.10
C GLY A 299 20.48 5.42 4.89
N ALA A 300 19.26 5.88 5.12
CA ALA A 300 18.23 5.94 4.08
C ALA A 300 18.57 6.94 2.98
N TRP A 301 19.14 8.09 3.32
CA TRP A 301 19.47 9.15 2.36
C TRP A 301 20.46 8.69 1.27
N ARG A 302 21.36 7.75 1.59
CA ARG A 302 22.31 7.18 0.62
C ARG A 302 21.67 6.20 -0.34
N LEU A 303 20.57 5.55 0.09
CA LEU A 303 19.87 4.55 -0.71
C LEU A 303 18.85 5.16 -1.68
N MET A 304 18.40 6.41 -1.41
CA MET A 304 17.37 7.08 -2.23
C MET A 304 17.62 7.05 -3.74
N PRO A 305 18.85 7.32 -4.25
CA PRO A 305 19.10 7.31 -5.69
C PRO A 305 18.86 5.95 -6.36
N PHE A 306 18.94 4.85 -5.61
CA PHE A 306 18.85 3.50 -6.15
C PHE A 306 17.44 2.93 -6.11
N VAL A 307 16.53 3.51 -5.32
CA VAL A 307 15.16 2.99 -5.12
C VAL A 307 14.35 2.94 -6.41
N LEU A 308 14.53 3.92 -7.31
CA LEU A 308 13.74 4.04 -8.53
C LEU A 308 14.32 3.27 -9.73
N LEU A 309 15.58 2.88 -9.69
CA LEU A 309 16.25 2.24 -10.82
C LEU A 309 15.60 0.90 -11.23
N PRO A 310 15.19 0.00 -10.32
CA PRO A 310 14.51 -1.21 -10.74
C PRO A 310 13.18 -0.90 -11.45
N LEU A 311 12.42 0.11 -11.01
CA LEU A 311 11.18 0.52 -11.66
C LEU A 311 11.43 1.10 -13.07
N ALA A 312 12.54 1.82 -13.27
CA ALA A 312 12.96 2.27 -14.60
C ALA A 312 13.24 1.07 -15.51
N VAL A 313 13.99 0.07 -15.00
CA VAL A 313 14.26 -1.17 -15.75
C VAL A 313 12.97 -1.91 -16.08
N ALA A 314 12.05 -2.07 -15.12
CA ALA A 314 10.76 -2.69 -15.37
C ALA A 314 9.97 -1.97 -16.48
N SER A 315 9.96 -0.64 -16.45
CA SER A 315 9.29 0.18 -17.45
C SER A 315 9.91 0.00 -18.84
N LEU A 316 11.25 -0.07 -18.94
CA LEU A 316 11.92 -0.37 -20.21
C LEU A 316 11.60 -1.78 -20.71
N ILE A 317 11.58 -2.79 -19.83
CA ILE A 317 11.18 -4.16 -20.19
C ILE A 317 9.77 -4.17 -20.76
N LEU A 318 8.82 -3.53 -20.11
CA LEU A 318 7.43 -3.45 -20.56
C LEU A 318 7.27 -2.66 -21.86
N GLY A 319 8.14 -1.69 -22.15
CA GLY A 319 8.16 -0.94 -23.39
C GLY A 319 8.76 -1.70 -24.58
N THR A 320 9.83 -2.47 -24.35
CA THR A 320 10.67 -3.03 -25.41
C THR A 320 10.45 -4.51 -25.66
N LEU A 321 10.34 -5.33 -24.60
CA LEU A 321 10.30 -6.79 -24.76
C LEU A 321 8.88 -7.29 -25.05
N ALA A 322 8.74 -8.08 -26.11
CA ALA A 322 7.46 -8.67 -26.52
C ALA A 322 7.14 -10.01 -25.83
N PRO A 323 8.12 -10.93 -25.56
CA PRO A 323 7.79 -12.25 -25.00
C PRO A 323 7.27 -12.17 -23.56
N ILE A 324 6.23 -12.96 -23.24
CA ILE A 324 5.59 -12.98 -21.91
C ILE A 324 6.55 -13.38 -20.79
N TRP A 325 7.59 -14.17 -21.08
CA TRP A 325 8.60 -14.53 -20.08
C TRP A 325 9.39 -13.32 -19.52
N SER A 326 9.33 -12.16 -20.20
CA SER A 326 9.90 -10.92 -19.66
C SER A 326 9.13 -10.38 -18.44
N MET A 327 7.88 -10.82 -18.25
CA MET A 327 6.99 -10.32 -17.21
C MET A 327 7.43 -10.67 -15.79
N PRO A 328 7.89 -11.90 -15.45
CA PRO A 328 8.47 -12.20 -14.15
C PRO A 328 9.62 -11.26 -13.79
N ILE A 329 10.48 -10.92 -14.74
CA ILE A 329 11.61 -10.00 -14.53
C ILE A 329 11.09 -8.58 -14.24
N ALA A 330 10.10 -8.10 -15.01
CA ALA A 330 9.47 -6.81 -14.78
C ALA A 330 8.79 -6.78 -13.39
N PHE A 331 8.08 -7.83 -13.00
CA PHE A 331 7.45 -7.94 -11.68
C PHE A 331 8.47 -7.96 -10.53
N ILE A 332 9.59 -8.67 -10.69
CA ILE A 332 10.69 -8.65 -9.73
C ILE A 332 11.21 -7.22 -9.58
N CYS A 333 11.46 -6.52 -10.68
CA CYS A 333 11.95 -5.14 -10.65
C CYS A 333 10.94 -4.17 -10.01
N ILE A 334 9.64 -4.27 -10.32
CA ILE A 334 8.59 -3.49 -9.66
C ILE A 334 8.58 -3.79 -8.17
N GLY A 335 8.65 -5.08 -7.80
CA GLY A 335 8.66 -5.53 -6.41
C GLY A 335 9.89 -5.04 -5.62
N LEU A 336 11.06 -5.02 -6.24
CA LEU A 336 12.27 -4.45 -5.65
C LEU A 336 12.05 -2.99 -5.25
N THR A 337 11.53 -2.16 -6.17
CA THR A 337 11.22 -0.75 -5.88
C THR A 337 10.17 -0.62 -4.78
N GLN A 338 9.05 -1.34 -4.86
CA GLN A 338 7.97 -1.24 -3.87
C GLN A 338 8.42 -1.69 -2.48
N GLY A 339 9.16 -2.79 -2.40
CA GLY A 339 9.67 -3.31 -1.13
C GLY A 339 10.73 -2.41 -0.49
N MET A 340 11.59 -1.80 -1.28
CA MET A 340 12.59 -0.84 -0.79
C MET A 340 11.95 0.49 -0.34
N THR A 341 10.88 0.93 -0.97
CA THR A 341 10.28 2.26 -0.74
C THR A 341 9.89 2.47 0.71
N ASN A 342 9.17 1.54 1.33
CA ASN A 342 8.66 1.72 2.69
C ASN A 342 9.76 1.88 3.75
N PRO A 343 10.78 1.00 3.87
CA PRO A 343 11.83 1.17 4.86
C PRO A 343 12.72 2.38 4.57
N VAL A 344 13.08 2.62 3.29
CA VAL A 344 13.97 3.73 2.93
C VAL A 344 13.27 5.08 3.14
N VAL A 345 12.08 5.28 2.57
CA VAL A 345 11.32 6.54 2.72
C VAL A 345 10.88 6.75 4.16
N GLY A 346 10.51 5.66 4.85
CA GLY A 346 10.12 5.73 6.26
C GLY A 346 11.24 6.21 7.18
N ALA A 347 12.47 5.76 6.95
CA ALA A 347 13.65 6.17 7.71
C ALA A 347 14.17 7.56 7.30
N LEU A 348 14.13 7.87 5.99
CA LEU A 348 14.63 9.14 5.45
C LEU A 348 14.08 10.35 6.18
N TRP A 349 12.76 10.38 6.43
CA TRP A 349 12.13 11.53 7.08
C TRP A 349 12.57 11.71 8.53
N ALA A 350 12.86 10.62 9.23
CA ALA A 350 13.43 10.67 10.56
C ALA A 350 14.87 11.18 10.55
N GLU A 351 15.67 10.77 9.55
CA GLU A 351 17.06 11.19 9.39
C GLU A 351 17.20 12.69 9.06
N ILE A 352 16.31 13.24 8.20
CA ILE A 352 16.44 14.63 7.72
C ILE A 352 15.61 15.66 8.50
N TYR A 353 14.58 15.24 9.23
CA TYR A 353 13.70 16.16 9.98
C TYR A 353 13.61 15.85 11.49
N GLY A 354 14.21 14.75 11.92
CA GLY A 354 14.15 14.31 13.32
C GLY A 354 12.88 13.52 13.67
N THR A 355 12.82 13.03 14.89
CA THR A 355 11.79 12.09 15.34
C THR A 355 10.67 12.72 16.15
N ALA A 356 10.85 13.93 16.72
CA ALA A 356 9.89 14.54 17.64
C ALA A 356 8.49 14.78 17.00
N HIS A 357 8.44 15.13 15.73
CA HIS A 357 7.20 15.41 15.01
C HIS A 357 7.00 14.50 13.78
N ILE A 358 7.65 13.33 13.78
CA ILE A 358 7.70 12.43 12.60
C ILE A 358 6.30 11.98 12.15
N GLY A 359 5.35 11.82 13.06
CA GLY A 359 3.97 11.47 12.72
C GLY A 359 3.30 12.52 11.83
N ALA A 360 3.50 13.80 12.13
CA ALA A 360 2.95 14.89 11.34
C ALA A 360 3.64 15.03 9.96
N VAL A 361 4.94 14.72 9.86
CA VAL A 361 5.67 14.68 8.59
C VAL A 361 5.20 13.51 7.75
N ARG A 362 5.12 12.31 8.33
CA ARG A 362 4.65 11.11 7.63
C ARG A 362 3.22 11.24 7.10
N SER A 363 2.33 11.94 7.80
CA SER A 363 0.97 12.15 7.31
C SER A 363 0.92 12.97 6.02
N LEU A 364 1.80 13.98 5.86
CA LEU A 364 1.94 14.73 4.61
C LEU A 364 2.42 13.84 3.47
N VAL A 365 3.44 13.02 3.74
CA VAL A 365 3.98 12.09 2.74
C VAL A 365 2.95 11.04 2.36
N THR A 366 2.23 10.47 3.32
CA THR A 366 1.18 9.49 3.05
C THR A 366 0.08 10.08 2.17
N ALA A 367 -0.33 11.33 2.41
CA ALA A 367 -1.30 12.01 1.56
C ALA A 367 -0.78 12.16 0.12
N ALA A 368 0.50 12.51 -0.06
CA ALA A 368 1.13 12.59 -1.39
C ALA A 368 1.19 11.22 -2.09
N LEU A 369 1.54 10.14 -1.36
CA LEU A 369 1.58 8.77 -1.90
C LEU A 369 0.19 8.28 -2.33
N VAL A 370 -0.85 8.57 -1.55
CA VAL A 370 -2.24 8.23 -1.89
C VAL A 370 -2.68 9.02 -3.14
N ALA A 371 -2.38 10.31 -3.21
CA ALA A 371 -2.67 11.12 -4.39
C ALA A 371 -1.95 10.58 -5.63
N ALA A 372 -0.67 10.22 -5.52
CA ALA A 372 0.11 9.63 -6.61
C ALA A 372 -0.49 8.31 -7.11
N SER A 373 -0.83 7.41 -6.18
CA SER A 373 -1.48 6.13 -6.48
C SER A 373 -2.85 6.31 -7.16
N ALA A 374 -3.59 7.37 -6.80
CA ALA A 374 -4.88 7.67 -7.40
C ALA A 374 -4.73 8.27 -8.81
N LEU A 375 -3.79 9.21 -8.98
CA LEU A 375 -3.59 9.93 -10.24
C LEU A 375 -2.98 9.06 -11.35
N GLY A 376 -2.12 8.09 -11.01
CA GLY A 376 -1.44 7.24 -11.98
C GLY A 376 -2.38 6.60 -13.01
N PRO A 377 -3.42 5.85 -12.59
CA PRO A 377 -4.38 5.24 -13.50
C PRO A 377 -5.15 6.25 -14.39
N GLY A 378 -5.54 7.39 -13.82
CA GLY A 378 -6.26 8.44 -14.55
C GLY A 378 -5.40 9.07 -15.65
N ILE A 379 -4.16 9.42 -15.34
CA ILE A 379 -3.20 9.99 -16.29
C ILE A 379 -2.90 9.00 -17.42
N ALA A 380 -2.57 7.75 -17.07
CA ALA A 380 -2.28 6.73 -18.07
C ALA A 380 -3.47 6.44 -18.97
N GLY A 381 -4.69 6.36 -18.41
CA GLY A 381 -5.92 6.15 -19.17
C GLY A 381 -6.21 7.32 -20.11
N PHE A 382 -6.04 8.56 -19.66
CA PHE A 382 -6.18 9.74 -20.52
C PHE A 382 -5.19 9.72 -21.69
N LEU A 383 -3.93 9.36 -21.43
CA LEU A 383 -2.92 9.24 -22.48
C LEU A 383 -3.26 8.12 -23.48
N ILE A 384 -3.82 6.99 -23.02
CA ILE A 384 -4.31 5.93 -23.93
C ILE A 384 -5.42 6.48 -24.82
N ASP A 385 -6.40 7.19 -24.28
CA ASP A 385 -7.52 7.76 -25.02
C ASP A 385 -7.09 8.81 -26.05
N THR A 386 -5.99 9.54 -25.80
CA THR A 386 -5.40 10.50 -26.73
C THR A 386 -4.51 9.85 -27.80
N GLY A 387 -4.41 8.53 -27.81
CA GLY A 387 -3.66 7.75 -28.81
C GLY A 387 -2.19 7.50 -28.46
N ALA A 388 -1.74 7.80 -27.23
CA ALA A 388 -0.41 7.42 -26.77
C ALA A 388 -0.41 5.98 -26.27
N PRO A 389 0.15 4.99 -27.01
CA PRO A 389 0.14 3.59 -26.60
C PRO A 389 0.80 3.41 -25.24
N ILE A 390 0.27 2.49 -24.42
CA ILE A 390 0.83 2.23 -23.09
C ILE A 390 2.31 1.83 -23.15
N THR A 391 2.73 1.14 -24.20
CA THR A 391 4.13 0.77 -24.46
C THR A 391 5.04 1.98 -24.70
N VAL A 392 4.53 3.06 -25.30
CA VAL A 392 5.28 4.32 -25.45
C VAL A 392 5.33 5.07 -24.13
N GLN A 393 4.25 5.08 -23.37
CA GLN A 393 4.22 5.73 -22.04
C GLN A 393 5.27 5.14 -21.09
N THR A 394 5.59 3.82 -21.21
CA THR A 394 6.60 3.18 -20.35
C THR A 394 7.98 3.81 -20.46
N PHE A 395 8.37 4.33 -21.64
CA PHE A 395 9.63 5.08 -21.79
C PHE A 395 9.60 6.39 -21.01
N GLY A 396 8.46 7.08 -21.00
CA GLY A 396 8.26 8.28 -20.16
C GLY A 396 8.38 7.96 -18.68
N TYR A 397 7.81 6.85 -18.23
CA TYR A 397 7.92 6.42 -16.83
C TYR A 397 9.34 5.98 -16.47
N ALA A 398 10.04 5.31 -17.36
CA ALA A 398 11.46 4.98 -17.19
C ALA A 398 12.31 6.24 -17.07
N ALA A 399 12.13 7.20 -17.98
CA ALA A 399 12.82 8.49 -17.94
C ALA A 399 12.52 9.25 -16.63
N TYR A 400 11.27 9.28 -16.20
CA TYR A 400 10.88 9.89 -14.92
C TYR A 400 11.60 9.27 -13.73
N CYS A 401 11.70 7.93 -13.67
CA CYS A 401 12.41 7.24 -12.61
C CYS A 401 13.93 7.50 -12.64
N VAL A 402 14.53 7.53 -13.84
CA VAL A 402 15.96 7.85 -14.00
C VAL A 402 16.24 9.29 -13.58
N LEU A 403 15.42 10.26 -14.04
CA LEU A 403 15.56 11.67 -13.65
C LEU A 403 15.37 11.85 -12.14
N GLY A 404 14.43 11.13 -11.53
CA GLY A 404 14.25 11.10 -10.06
C GLY A 404 15.49 10.57 -9.34
N SER A 405 16.11 9.50 -9.84
CA SER A 405 17.36 8.96 -9.31
C SER A 405 18.53 9.94 -9.45
N LEU A 406 18.66 10.60 -10.60
CA LEU A 406 19.67 11.63 -10.82
C LEU A 406 19.46 12.85 -9.92
N LEU A 407 18.21 13.29 -9.74
CA LEU A 407 17.87 14.35 -8.80
C LEU A 407 18.31 13.97 -7.38
N TYR A 408 18.03 12.76 -6.93
CA TYR A 408 18.46 12.30 -5.61
C TYR A 408 19.98 12.23 -5.47
N LEU A 409 20.71 11.85 -6.52
CA LEU A 409 22.17 11.94 -6.53
C LEU A 409 22.63 13.39 -6.35
N GLY A 410 22.03 14.34 -7.05
CA GLY A 410 22.33 15.76 -6.90
C GLY A 410 22.01 16.32 -5.51
N LEU A 411 21.00 15.76 -4.83
CA LEU A 411 20.60 16.17 -3.50
C LEU A 411 21.37 15.49 -2.36
N GLN A 412 22.28 14.54 -2.65
CA GLN A 412 23.05 13.80 -1.64
C GLN A 412 23.79 14.73 -0.65
N ALA A 413 24.44 15.77 -1.15
CA ALA A 413 25.15 16.73 -0.30
C ALA A 413 24.20 17.53 0.62
N ALA A 414 23.00 17.89 0.13
CA ALA A 414 21.99 18.59 0.92
C ALA A 414 21.41 17.67 2.00
N MET A 415 21.08 16.43 1.67
CA MET A 415 20.59 15.43 2.62
C MET A 415 21.65 15.12 3.69
N SER A 416 22.89 14.88 3.29
CA SER A 416 24.01 14.63 4.21
C SER A 416 24.20 15.75 5.24
N ARG A 417 24.21 17.04 4.79
CA ARG A 417 24.29 18.18 5.70
C ARG A 417 23.12 18.23 6.68
N ARG A 418 21.92 17.91 6.20
CA ARG A 418 20.73 17.90 7.03
C ARG A 418 20.79 16.80 8.10
N VAL A 419 21.21 15.60 7.73
CA VAL A 419 21.42 14.49 8.68
C VAL A 419 22.42 14.89 9.75
N ALA A 420 23.54 15.52 9.40
CA ALA A 420 24.56 15.99 10.35
C ALA A 420 24.02 17.06 11.34
N THR A 421 22.96 17.78 11.04
CA THR A 421 22.33 18.75 11.97
C THR A 421 21.30 18.11 12.89
N ILE A 422 20.85 16.89 12.60
CA ILE A 422 19.84 16.16 13.39
C ILE A 422 20.51 15.15 14.34
N SER A 423 21.63 14.53 13.92
CA SER A 423 22.46 13.63 14.75
C SER A 423 23.23 14.41 15.81
#